data_de640eba2ad83b23b30456d2090ca4a1
#
_entry.id   de640eba2ad83b23b30456d2090ca4a1
#
_cell.length_a   1.000
_cell.length_b   1.000
_cell.length_c   1.000
_cell.angle_alpha   90.00
_cell.angle_beta   90.00
_cell.angle_gamma   90.00
#
_symmetry.space_group_name_H-M   'P 1'
#
loop_
_entity.id
_entity.type
_entity.pdbx_description
1 polymer ?
#
loop_
_entity_poly.entity_id
_entity_poly.type
_entity_poly.pdbx_seq_one_letter_code
_entity_poly.pdbx_strand_id
1 'polypeptide(L)'
;MDFKAKIEGFATHQVISLILDLLGRSSDENLIRLTYLGEKLTSDEEVLSGIAGVRRLLQDPKHPAKHLFRRVLNYIPTQNSRSLFETLFYRAWFLGGKKREQFEAKHGFWPPFVMILSPTLHCNLRCKGCYTLGYGTKPELPYELVKRVLAECQEMGIHFITVLGGEPFVYPNLFQMIEEHPQIFFQVYTNGTLITREKAKQLSELGNAMVVISIEGYEEETDRWRGKGVYRKIMNAFDDLREARVLIGTSATVTKENVEVVASEEFVDFMLKKGTFAQMYFLYIPVNGQADFSLMVTPEQRNHLRKQVMYFRETKPMFFLDFWNDGPHVNGCIAGGRRYFHLNAKGDVEPCVYTHIAVDNIRSTTLAKALDSLLFRSIRARQPHNSNHLRPCMIIDNPHVMRELIDETKPYFTHPGAEEIYTKKSHEMDAYADRFAQFADRVWQNEYIKGQAKPSIQEAEEGLAESINRAQQERLGAIVMGLSANRENP
;
A
#
# COMPACT_ATOMS: atom_id res chain seq x y z
N MET A 1 -15.35 -15.54 23.98
CA MET A 1 -14.81 -15.93 22.66
C MET A 1 -15.27 -17.34 22.41
N ASP A 2 -16.12 -17.52 21.41
CA ASP A 2 -16.83 -18.77 21.13
C ASP A 2 -15.82 -19.89 20.77
N PHE A 3 -15.99 -21.09 21.39
CA PHE A 3 -15.15 -22.27 21.17
C PHE A 3 -15.18 -22.72 19.70
N LYS A 4 -16.32 -22.49 19.02
CA LYS A 4 -16.50 -22.77 17.59
C LYS A 4 -15.60 -21.87 16.72
N ALA A 5 -15.50 -20.57 17.02
CA ALA A 5 -14.61 -19.64 16.33
C ALA A 5 -13.12 -19.96 16.53
N LYS A 6 -12.75 -20.52 17.70
CA LYS A 6 -11.39 -21.02 17.95
C LYS A 6 -11.05 -22.27 17.12
N ILE A 7 -12.00 -23.19 16.99
CA ILE A 7 -11.80 -24.43 16.19
C ILE A 7 -11.77 -24.09 14.70
N GLU A 8 -12.64 -23.20 14.21
CA GLU A 8 -12.63 -22.74 12.82
C GLU A 8 -11.31 -22.01 12.49
N GLY A 9 -10.86 -21.12 13.39
CA GLY A 9 -9.56 -20.45 13.24
C GLY A 9 -8.36 -21.41 13.23
N PHE A 10 -8.38 -22.43 14.11
CA PHE A 10 -7.32 -23.44 14.18
C PHE A 10 -7.32 -24.36 12.94
N ALA A 11 -8.48 -24.81 12.49
CA ALA A 11 -8.62 -25.62 11.29
C ALA A 11 -8.19 -24.83 10.03
N THR A 12 -8.59 -23.57 9.92
CA THR A 12 -8.21 -22.68 8.83
C THR A 12 -6.70 -22.42 8.82
N HIS A 13 -6.08 -22.23 9.99
CA HIS A 13 -4.63 -22.04 10.11
C HIS A 13 -3.86 -23.31 9.70
N GLN A 14 -4.34 -24.50 10.08
CA GLN A 14 -3.74 -25.79 9.67
C GLN A 14 -3.85 -25.98 8.15
N VAL A 15 -4.99 -25.67 7.55
CA VAL A 15 -5.22 -25.76 6.10
C VAL A 15 -4.33 -24.75 5.36
N ILE A 16 -4.24 -23.51 5.82
CA ILE A 16 -3.33 -22.50 5.25
C ILE A 16 -1.87 -22.95 5.36
N SER A 17 -1.46 -23.48 6.52
CA SER A 17 -0.09 -24.03 6.70
C SER A 17 0.20 -25.15 5.72
N LEU A 18 -0.75 -26.09 5.54
CA LEU A 18 -0.62 -27.19 4.57
C LEU A 18 -0.56 -26.66 3.13
N ILE A 19 -1.40 -25.69 2.80
CA ILE A 19 -1.40 -25.00 1.50
C ILE A 19 -0.03 -24.36 1.25
N LEU A 20 0.55 -23.69 2.23
CA LEU A 20 1.85 -23.03 2.10
C LEU A 20 3.01 -23.99 1.94
N ASP A 21 3.02 -25.11 2.68
CA ASP A 21 4.02 -26.16 2.51
C ASP A 21 3.94 -26.80 1.11
N LEU A 22 2.75 -26.87 0.53
CA LEU A 22 2.51 -27.34 -0.84
C LEU A 22 2.84 -26.27 -1.90
N LEU A 23 2.59 -24.97 -1.64
CA LEU A 23 2.74 -23.88 -2.61
C LEU A 23 4.18 -23.76 -3.14
N GLY A 24 5.18 -23.86 -2.28
CA GLY A 24 6.59 -23.72 -2.67
C GLY A 24 7.12 -24.85 -3.57
N ARG A 25 6.46 -26.02 -3.54
CA ARG A 25 6.90 -27.25 -4.24
C ARG A 25 5.91 -27.72 -5.29
N SER A 26 4.75 -27.07 -5.42
CA SER A 26 3.66 -27.53 -6.28
C SER A 26 3.75 -27.03 -7.71
N SER A 27 3.33 -27.86 -8.66
CA SER A 27 3.08 -27.42 -10.03
C SER A 27 1.94 -26.40 -10.09
N ASP A 28 1.85 -25.62 -11.17
CA ASP A 28 0.76 -24.69 -11.39
C ASP A 28 -0.61 -25.36 -11.34
N GLU A 29 -0.72 -26.58 -11.86
CA GLU A 29 -1.95 -27.39 -11.81
C GLU A 29 -2.39 -27.67 -10.35
N ASN A 30 -1.45 -27.99 -9.47
CA ASN A 30 -1.77 -28.21 -8.07
C ASN A 30 -2.18 -26.91 -7.36
N LEU A 31 -1.54 -25.78 -7.69
CA LEU A 31 -1.95 -24.47 -7.19
C LEU A 31 -3.36 -24.10 -7.64
N ILE A 32 -3.69 -24.36 -8.91
CA ILE A 32 -5.04 -24.16 -9.45
C ILE A 32 -6.05 -25.07 -8.73
N ARG A 33 -5.72 -26.35 -8.49
CA ARG A 33 -6.58 -27.26 -7.71
C ARG A 33 -6.82 -26.76 -6.28
N LEU A 34 -5.80 -26.19 -5.63
CA LEU A 34 -5.93 -25.60 -4.29
C LEU A 34 -6.88 -24.40 -4.26
N THR A 35 -6.95 -23.60 -5.33
CA THR A 35 -7.95 -22.52 -5.41
C THR A 35 -9.38 -23.05 -5.43
N TYR A 36 -9.64 -24.18 -6.09
CA TYR A 36 -10.97 -24.81 -6.06
C TYR A 36 -11.32 -25.43 -4.70
N LEU A 37 -10.33 -25.89 -3.94
CA LEU A 37 -10.53 -26.30 -2.55
C LEU A 37 -10.82 -25.11 -1.64
N GLY A 38 -10.10 -23.99 -1.83
CA GLY A 38 -10.33 -22.73 -1.10
C GLY A 38 -11.77 -22.21 -1.25
N GLU A 39 -12.34 -22.28 -2.45
CA GLU A 39 -13.74 -21.87 -2.70
C GLU A 39 -14.76 -22.70 -1.89
N LYS A 40 -14.45 -23.94 -1.59
CA LYS A 40 -15.34 -24.79 -0.77
C LYS A 40 -15.28 -24.48 0.72
N LEU A 41 -14.29 -23.72 1.17
CA LEU A 41 -14.04 -23.41 2.58
C LEU A 41 -14.64 -22.03 2.99
N THR A 42 -15.18 -21.28 2.06
CA THR A 42 -15.75 -19.96 2.33
C THR A 42 -17.04 -19.75 1.54
N SER A 43 -17.95 -18.97 2.13
CA SER A 43 -19.13 -18.43 1.45
C SER A 43 -19.05 -16.91 1.28
N ASP A 44 -17.93 -16.31 1.63
CA ASP A 44 -17.68 -14.88 1.52
C ASP A 44 -17.38 -14.52 0.05
N GLU A 45 -18.20 -13.68 -0.56
CA GLU A 45 -18.14 -13.33 -1.98
C GLU A 45 -16.84 -12.59 -2.34
N GLU A 46 -16.32 -11.73 -1.44
CA GLU A 46 -15.06 -11.01 -1.68
C GLU A 46 -13.88 -11.99 -1.67
N VAL A 47 -13.87 -12.94 -0.75
CA VAL A 47 -12.85 -14.00 -0.71
C VAL A 47 -12.94 -14.92 -1.93
N LEU A 48 -14.15 -15.29 -2.35
CA LEU A 48 -14.39 -16.09 -3.55
C LEU A 48 -13.89 -15.38 -4.82
N SER A 49 -14.19 -14.08 -4.95
CA SER A 49 -13.70 -13.23 -6.04
C SER A 49 -12.16 -13.18 -6.06
N GLY A 50 -11.54 -12.97 -4.90
CA GLY A 50 -10.09 -12.99 -4.74
C GLY A 50 -9.45 -14.33 -5.15
N ILE A 51 -10.02 -15.46 -4.71
CA ILE A 51 -9.58 -16.80 -5.09
C ILE A 51 -9.69 -17.02 -6.61
N ALA A 52 -10.78 -16.60 -7.22
CA ALA A 52 -10.99 -16.70 -8.67
C ALA A 52 -9.99 -15.82 -9.44
N GLY A 53 -9.67 -14.62 -8.91
CA GLY A 53 -8.61 -13.74 -9.44
C GLY A 53 -7.25 -14.42 -9.44
N VAL A 54 -6.83 -14.98 -8.31
CA VAL A 54 -5.58 -15.75 -8.20
C VAL A 54 -5.55 -16.92 -9.17
N ARG A 55 -6.66 -17.64 -9.32
CA ARG A 55 -6.76 -18.75 -10.28
C ARG A 55 -6.52 -18.30 -11.71
N ARG A 56 -7.13 -17.20 -12.14
CA ARG A 56 -6.92 -16.65 -13.50
C ARG A 56 -5.46 -16.29 -13.73
N LEU A 57 -4.81 -15.65 -12.75
CA LEU A 57 -3.37 -15.35 -12.83
C LEU A 57 -2.52 -16.62 -12.98
N LEU A 58 -2.85 -17.69 -12.26
CA LEU A 58 -2.13 -18.97 -12.34
C LEU A 58 -2.36 -19.70 -13.67
N GLN A 59 -3.53 -19.52 -14.28
CA GLN A 59 -3.89 -20.13 -15.56
C GLN A 59 -3.20 -19.49 -16.77
N ASP A 60 -2.82 -18.22 -16.66
CA ASP A 60 -2.02 -17.54 -17.68
C ASP A 60 -0.53 -17.81 -17.48
N PRO A 61 0.12 -18.63 -18.34
CA PRO A 61 1.53 -18.97 -18.17
C PRO A 61 2.46 -17.77 -18.38
N LYS A 62 2.00 -16.73 -19.05
CA LYS A 62 2.80 -15.53 -19.36
C LYS A 62 2.57 -14.38 -18.40
N HIS A 63 1.57 -14.46 -17.51
CA HIS A 63 1.24 -13.34 -16.63
C HIS A 63 2.37 -13.03 -15.64
N PRO A 64 2.90 -11.79 -15.60
CA PRO A 64 4.07 -11.45 -14.78
C PRO A 64 3.83 -11.61 -13.27
N ALA A 65 2.60 -11.43 -12.80
CA ALA A 65 2.27 -11.66 -11.38
C ALA A 65 2.49 -13.11 -10.94
N LYS A 66 2.29 -14.09 -11.83
CA LYS A 66 2.63 -15.50 -11.56
C LYS A 66 4.13 -15.68 -11.35
N HIS A 67 4.94 -15.05 -12.19
CA HIS A 67 6.39 -15.06 -12.06
C HIS A 67 6.85 -14.33 -10.80
N LEU A 68 6.23 -13.21 -10.44
CA LEU A 68 6.47 -12.52 -9.17
C LEU A 68 6.18 -13.44 -7.98
N PHE A 69 5.02 -14.08 -7.96
CA PHE A 69 4.63 -14.98 -6.87
C PHE A 69 5.64 -16.13 -6.70
N ARG A 70 6.03 -16.77 -7.80
CA ARG A 70 7.07 -17.82 -7.76
C ARG A 70 8.43 -17.30 -7.31
N ARG A 71 8.82 -16.10 -7.76
CA ARG A 71 10.05 -15.44 -7.29
C ARG A 71 10.03 -15.26 -5.77
N VAL A 72 8.94 -14.75 -5.21
CA VAL A 72 8.80 -14.55 -3.76
C VAL A 72 8.93 -15.87 -3.02
N LEU A 73 8.15 -16.90 -3.41
CA LEU A 73 8.17 -18.21 -2.74
C LEU A 73 9.54 -18.90 -2.80
N ASN A 74 10.26 -18.78 -3.92
CA ASN A 74 11.59 -19.41 -4.07
C ASN A 74 12.70 -18.59 -3.39
N TYR A 75 12.47 -17.31 -3.17
CA TYR A 75 13.48 -16.41 -2.63
C TYR A 75 13.52 -16.43 -1.11
N ILE A 76 12.39 -16.30 -0.44
CA ILE A 76 12.34 -16.22 1.01
C ILE A 76 12.49 -17.61 1.66
N PRO A 77 13.13 -17.72 2.85
CA PRO A 77 13.19 -18.99 3.59
C PRO A 77 11.80 -19.53 3.86
N THR A 78 11.64 -20.85 3.88
CA THR A 78 10.32 -21.52 4.04
C THR A 78 9.58 -21.06 5.31
N GLN A 79 10.27 -20.87 6.43
CA GLN A 79 9.68 -20.35 7.66
C GLN A 79 9.15 -18.92 7.49
N ASN A 80 9.84 -18.07 6.71
CA ASN A 80 9.46 -16.69 6.45
C ASN A 80 8.32 -16.60 5.43
N SER A 81 8.26 -17.55 4.48
CA SER A 81 7.10 -17.69 3.59
C SER A 81 5.81 -17.89 4.38
N ARG A 82 5.88 -18.75 5.42
CA ARG A 82 4.74 -18.99 6.31
C ARG A 82 4.36 -17.73 7.08
N SER A 83 5.33 -17.02 7.68
CA SER A 83 5.09 -15.76 8.39
C SER A 83 4.49 -14.67 7.48
N LEU A 84 5.03 -14.51 6.29
CA LEU A 84 4.54 -13.54 5.30
C LEU A 84 3.09 -13.83 4.89
N PHE A 85 2.79 -15.07 4.55
CA PHE A 85 1.43 -15.46 4.19
C PHE A 85 0.45 -15.32 5.36
N GLU A 86 0.86 -15.75 6.56
CA GLU A 86 0.04 -15.61 7.74
C GLU A 86 -0.29 -14.15 8.02
N THR A 87 0.71 -13.25 7.96
CA THR A 87 0.50 -11.83 8.27
C THR A 87 -0.26 -11.09 7.18
N LEU A 88 0.12 -11.24 5.91
CA LEU A 88 -0.50 -10.50 4.80
C LEU A 88 -1.85 -11.07 4.39
N PHE A 89 -1.93 -12.39 4.12
CA PHE A 89 -3.17 -12.96 3.57
C PHE A 89 -4.15 -13.38 4.67
N TYR A 90 -3.69 -14.14 5.67
CA TYR A 90 -4.62 -14.61 6.68
C TYR A 90 -5.02 -13.51 7.66
N ARG A 91 -4.03 -12.78 8.24
CA ARG A 91 -4.33 -11.79 9.29
C ARG A 91 -4.75 -10.45 8.74
N ALA A 92 -4.04 -9.86 7.76
CA ALA A 92 -4.39 -8.55 7.26
C ALA A 92 -5.62 -8.56 6.36
N TRP A 93 -5.74 -9.59 5.49
CA TRP A 93 -6.89 -9.67 4.58
C TRP A 93 -8.07 -10.40 5.21
N PHE A 94 -7.97 -11.71 5.46
CA PHE A 94 -9.11 -12.55 5.87
C PHE A 94 -9.59 -12.26 7.30
N LEU A 95 -8.75 -12.45 8.32
CA LEU A 95 -9.13 -12.22 9.72
C LEU A 95 -9.39 -10.73 10.00
N GLY A 96 -8.53 -9.87 9.44
CA GLY A 96 -8.67 -8.42 9.56
C GLY A 96 -9.93 -7.91 8.87
N GLY A 97 -10.35 -8.49 7.73
CA GLY A 97 -11.63 -8.20 7.07
C GLY A 97 -12.81 -8.40 8.02
N LYS A 98 -12.91 -9.60 8.59
CA LYS A 98 -13.98 -9.91 9.59
C LYS A 98 -13.99 -8.97 10.80
N LYS A 99 -12.80 -8.59 11.30
CA LYS A 99 -12.72 -7.64 12.42
C LYS A 99 -13.13 -6.22 12.00
N ARG A 100 -12.77 -5.77 10.80
CA ARG A 100 -13.19 -4.47 10.26
C ARG A 100 -14.69 -4.40 10.08
N GLU A 101 -15.31 -5.46 9.57
CA GLU A 101 -16.76 -5.59 9.45
C GLU A 101 -17.46 -5.49 10.82
N GLN A 102 -16.98 -6.23 11.83
CA GLN A 102 -17.48 -6.14 13.20
C GLN A 102 -17.30 -4.75 13.81
N PHE A 103 -16.15 -4.10 13.51
CA PHE A 103 -15.87 -2.76 13.96
C PHE A 103 -16.83 -1.74 13.30
N GLU A 104 -17.05 -1.85 11.99
CA GLU A 104 -18.00 -0.99 11.26
C GLU A 104 -19.42 -1.12 11.82
N ALA A 105 -19.88 -2.35 12.06
CA ALA A 105 -21.21 -2.60 12.66
C ALA A 105 -21.35 -1.93 14.04
N LYS A 106 -20.25 -1.81 14.80
CA LYS A 106 -20.25 -1.21 16.14
C LYS A 106 -20.07 0.31 16.13
N HIS A 107 -19.22 0.82 15.21
CA HIS A 107 -18.74 2.22 15.23
C HIS A 107 -19.24 3.07 14.07
N GLY A 108 -19.88 2.47 13.05
CA GLY A 108 -20.50 3.17 11.93
C GLY A 108 -19.53 3.60 10.83
N PHE A 109 -18.29 3.14 10.84
CA PHE A 109 -17.34 3.37 9.75
C PHE A 109 -16.37 2.20 9.59
N TRP A 110 -15.96 1.97 8.35
CA TRP A 110 -14.97 0.93 7.99
C TRP A 110 -13.55 1.36 8.38
N PRO A 111 -12.82 0.57 9.20
CA PRO A 111 -11.44 0.90 9.55
C PRO A 111 -10.49 0.81 8.35
N PRO A 112 -9.41 1.62 8.34
CA PRO A 112 -8.37 1.50 7.32
C PRO A 112 -7.71 0.13 7.28
N PHE A 113 -7.14 -0.23 6.14
CA PHE A 113 -6.35 -1.46 5.97
C PHE A 113 -4.91 -1.30 6.47
N VAL A 114 -4.35 -0.08 6.32
CA VAL A 114 -2.95 0.25 6.65
C VAL A 114 -2.90 1.40 7.65
N MET A 115 -2.03 1.29 8.65
CA MET A 115 -1.53 2.46 9.38
C MET A 115 -0.13 2.80 8.89
N ILE A 116 0.10 4.07 8.59
CA ILE A 116 1.44 4.61 8.39
C ILE A 116 1.92 5.15 9.74
N LEU A 117 3.06 4.67 10.20
CA LEU A 117 3.66 5.02 11.49
C LEU A 117 5.01 5.70 11.27
N SER A 118 5.15 6.93 11.75
CA SER A 118 6.42 7.63 11.85
C SER A 118 6.87 7.66 13.31
N PRO A 119 7.58 6.63 13.82
CA PRO A 119 7.89 6.53 15.25
C PRO A 119 8.92 7.57 15.69
N THR A 120 9.75 8.08 14.77
CA THR A 120 10.78 9.08 15.03
C THR A 120 10.93 10.04 13.84
N LEU A 121 11.27 11.31 14.07
CA LEU A 121 11.72 12.26 13.06
C LEU A 121 13.24 12.43 13.02
N HIS A 122 13.99 11.66 13.82
CA HIS A 122 15.43 11.59 13.69
C HIS A 122 15.80 10.93 12.37
N CYS A 123 16.72 11.56 11.62
CA CYS A 123 17.28 11.04 10.37
C CYS A 123 18.75 11.39 10.29
N ASN A 124 19.53 10.49 9.73
CA ASN A 124 20.97 10.67 9.48
C ASN A 124 21.26 11.36 8.13
N LEU A 125 20.23 11.66 7.31
CA LEU A 125 20.33 12.40 6.06
C LEU A 125 19.55 13.73 6.10
N ARG A 126 19.78 14.58 5.09
CA ARG A 126 19.06 15.82 4.82
C ARG A 126 18.76 15.92 3.31
N CYS A 127 17.86 15.06 2.85
CA CYS A 127 17.51 14.96 1.43
C CYS A 127 16.81 16.23 0.93
N LYS A 128 17.09 16.65 -0.31
CA LYS A 128 16.42 17.75 -1.00
C LYS A 128 14.90 17.45 -1.05
N GLY A 129 14.05 18.42 -0.67
CA GLY A 129 12.60 18.29 -0.77
C GLY A 129 11.95 17.23 0.14
N CYS A 130 12.64 16.76 1.17
CA CYS A 130 12.06 15.82 2.14
C CYS A 130 10.87 16.46 2.86
N TYR A 131 9.75 15.75 2.94
CA TYR A 131 8.51 16.25 3.57
C TYR A 131 8.64 16.47 5.07
N THR A 132 9.68 15.91 5.72
CA THR A 132 9.97 16.11 7.15
C THR A 132 11.02 17.19 7.41
N LEU A 133 11.55 17.88 6.40
CA LEU A 133 12.47 18.99 6.60
C LEU A 133 11.76 20.18 7.25
N GLY A 134 12.46 20.87 8.16
CA GLY A 134 11.91 22.07 8.81
C GLY A 134 11.27 21.83 10.18
N TYR A 135 11.10 20.59 10.62
CA TYR A 135 10.76 20.34 12.02
C TYR A 135 11.89 20.88 12.94
N GLY A 136 11.59 21.88 13.74
CA GLY A 136 12.55 22.48 14.67
C GLY A 136 13.01 21.52 15.78
N THR A 137 12.16 20.54 16.14
CA THR A 137 12.43 19.44 17.04
C THR A 137 12.38 18.13 16.31
N LYS A 138 13.05 17.11 16.82
CA LYS A 138 13.00 15.74 16.29
C LYS A 138 12.30 14.84 17.30
N PRO A 139 10.96 14.87 17.38
CA PRO A 139 10.21 14.07 18.32
C PRO A 139 10.34 12.58 18.00
N GLU A 140 10.13 11.79 19.06
CA GLU A 140 10.09 10.33 19.00
C GLU A 140 8.95 9.82 19.87
N LEU A 141 8.24 8.80 19.41
CA LEU A 141 7.19 8.16 20.19
C LEU A 141 7.81 7.22 21.23
N PRO A 142 7.41 7.33 22.52
CA PRO A 142 7.73 6.32 23.51
C PRO A 142 7.23 4.95 23.08
N TYR A 143 8.02 3.91 23.26
CA TYR A 143 7.68 2.57 22.78
C TYR A 143 6.38 2.03 23.41
N GLU A 144 6.09 2.32 24.67
CA GLU A 144 4.83 1.92 25.30
C GLU A 144 3.59 2.54 24.60
N LEU A 145 3.73 3.75 24.08
CA LEU A 145 2.67 4.37 23.29
C LEU A 145 2.50 3.66 21.94
N VAL A 146 3.61 3.30 21.29
CA VAL A 146 3.58 2.53 20.03
C VAL A 146 2.93 1.17 20.26
N LYS A 147 3.27 0.45 21.33
CA LYS A 147 2.64 -0.84 21.69
C LYS A 147 1.12 -0.72 21.85
N ARG A 148 0.68 0.31 22.59
CA ARG A 148 -0.77 0.57 22.75
C ARG A 148 -1.47 0.79 21.39
N VAL A 149 -0.87 1.63 20.54
CA VAL A 149 -1.40 1.93 19.21
C VAL A 149 -1.47 0.67 18.34
N LEU A 150 -0.44 -0.15 18.34
CA LEU A 150 -0.43 -1.41 17.58
C LEU A 150 -1.49 -2.40 18.09
N ALA A 151 -1.74 -2.44 19.41
CA ALA A 151 -2.83 -3.23 19.98
C ALA A 151 -4.21 -2.72 19.50
N GLU A 152 -4.44 -1.39 19.54
CA GLU A 152 -5.67 -0.77 19.00
C GLU A 152 -5.84 -1.07 17.50
N CYS A 153 -4.76 -1.05 16.71
CA CYS A 153 -4.77 -1.45 15.30
C CYS A 153 -5.26 -2.91 15.13
N GLN A 154 -4.70 -3.84 15.92
CA GLN A 154 -5.07 -5.25 15.84
C GLN A 154 -6.54 -5.50 16.26
N GLU A 155 -7.05 -4.75 17.22
CA GLU A 155 -8.46 -4.78 17.59
C GLU A 155 -9.36 -4.33 16.45
N MET A 156 -8.95 -3.31 15.71
CA MET A 156 -9.64 -2.78 14.52
C MET A 156 -9.46 -3.64 13.27
N GLY A 157 -8.65 -4.71 13.31
CA GLY A 157 -8.33 -5.55 12.15
C GLY A 157 -7.25 -4.99 11.23
N ILE A 158 -6.45 -4.03 11.72
CA ILE A 158 -5.30 -3.47 10.98
C ILE A 158 -4.06 -4.28 11.35
N HIS A 159 -3.56 -5.08 10.42
CA HIS A 159 -2.38 -5.95 10.57
C HIS A 159 -1.27 -5.61 9.58
N PHE A 160 -1.39 -4.52 8.84
CA PHE A 160 -0.38 -4.00 7.93
C PHE A 160 0.06 -2.63 8.40
N ILE A 161 1.32 -2.52 8.80
CA ILE A 161 1.92 -1.26 9.30
C ILE A 161 3.05 -0.84 8.38
N THR A 162 2.92 0.34 7.78
CA THR A 162 4.01 0.98 7.05
C THR A 162 4.81 1.88 8.00
N VAL A 163 6.09 1.60 8.17
CA VAL A 163 6.97 2.39 9.05
C VAL A 163 7.75 3.40 8.22
N LEU A 164 7.53 4.68 8.52
CA LEU A 164 8.20 5.83 7.91
C LEU A 164 8.89 6.68 8.99
N GLY A 165 8.97 7.97 8.76
CA GLY A 165 9.44 8.98 9.70
C GLY A 165 10.63 9.75 9.16
N GLY A 166 11.63 10.00 10.02
CA GLY A 166 12.96 10.41 9.59
C GLY A 166 13.68 9.23 8.93
N GLU A 167 14.38 8.45 9.74
CA GLU A 167 14.94 7.15 9.33
C GLU A 167 14.53 6.08 10.35
N PRO A 168 13.72 5.09 9.98
CA PRO A 168 13.28 4.07 10.94
C PRO A 168 14.41 3.31 11.64
N PHE A 169 15.53 3.07 10.96
CA PHE A 169 16.69 2.38 11.56
C PHE A 169 17.46 3.22 12.58
N VAL A 170 17.06 4.47 12.80
CA VAL A 170 17.52 5.30 13.94
C VAL A 170 16.63 5.09 15.17
N TYR A 171 15.36 4.64 14.99
CA TYR A 171 14.45 4.39 16.10
C TYR A 171 14.95 3.19 16.95
N PRO A 172 15.26 3.38 18.24
CA PRO A 172 15.92 2.33 19.05
C PRO A 172 15.11 1.04 19.15
N ASN A 173 13.78 1.17 19.15
CA ASN A 173 12.87 0.04 19.37
C ASN A 173 12.34 -0.57 18.07
N LEU A 174 12.91 -0.26 16.88
CA LEU A 174 12.41 -0.79 15.61
C LEU A 174 12.37 -2.32 15.59
N PHE A 175 13.47 -2.98 15.91
CA PHE A 175 13.56 -4.44 15.89
C PHE A 175 12.69 -5.08 16.97
N GLN A 176 12.69 -4.50 18.19
CA GLN A 176 11.82 -4.93 19.28
C GLN A 176 10.33 -4.84 18.87
N MET A 177 9.94 -3.75 18.21
CA MET A 177 8.57 -3.56 17.70
C MET A 177 8.18 -4.68 16.71
N ILE A 178 9.05 -5.05 15.78
CA ILE A 178 8.80 -6.11 14.80
C ILE A 178 8.73 -7.48 15.49
N GLU A 179 9.63 -7.75 16.43
CA GLU A 179 9.73 -9.01 17.17
C GLU A 179 8.53 -9.25 18.09
N GLU A 180 8.12 -8.22 18.87
CA GLU A 180 6.99 -8.34 19.81
C GLU A 180 5.62 -8.41 19.11
N HIS A 181 5.55 -8.10 17.80
CA HIS A 181 4.31 -8.11 17.03
C HIS A 181 4.37 -9.04 15.80
N PRO A 182 4.60 -10.35 15.99
CA PRO A 182 4.73 -11.31 14.87
C PRO A 182 3.44 -11.50 14.07
N GLN A 183 2.32 -10.91 14.53
CA GLN A 183 1.01 -10.95 13.86
C GLN A 183 0.79 -9.75 12.93
N ILE A 184 1.74 -8.83 12.87
CA ILE A 184 1.70 -7.64 12.04
C ILE A 184 2.74 -7.80 10.93
N PHE A 185 2.36 -7.43 9.71
CA PHE A 185 3.31 -7.23 8.62
C PHE A 185 3.82 -5.80 8.64
N PHE A 186 5.15 -5.66 8.70
CA PHE A 186 5.82 -4.36 8.69
C PHE A 186 6.45 -4.08 7.33
N GLN A 187 6.08 -2.95 6.72
CA GLN A 187 6.73 -2.42 5.54
C GLN A 187 7.59 -1.22 5.96
N VAL A 188 8.91 -1.41 6.01
CA VAL A 188 9.85 -0.41 6.56
C VAL A 188 10.52 0.36 5.43
N TYR A 189 10.17 1.64 5.28
CA TYR A 189 10.83 2.54 4.34
C TYR A 189 12.11 3.10 4.94
N THR A 190 13.20 3.00 4.23
CA THR A 190 14.51 3.43 4.71
C THR A 190 15.33 4.12 3.62
N ASN A 191 16.22 4.99 4.01
CA ASN A 191 17.24 5.52 3.12
C ASN A 191 18.37 4.50 2.82
N GLY A 192 18.33 3.32 3.43
CA GLY A 192 19.25 2.21 3.20
C GLY A 192 20.64 2.36 3.81
N THR A 193 21.05 3.55 4.25
CA THR A 193 22.44 3.83 4.63
C THR A 193 22.86 3.22 5.97
N LEU A 194 21.88 2.76 6.77
CA LEU A 194 22.11 2.13 8.08
C LEU A 194 21.87 0.62 8.08
N ILE A 195 21.57 0.05 6.92
CA ILE A 195 21.50 -1.40 6.74
C ILE A 195 22.91 -1.97 6.80
N THR A 196 23.08 -3.00 7.62
CA THR A 196 24.30 -3.81 7.72
C THR A 196 23.92 -5.28 7.57
N ARG A 197 24.91 -6.14 7.33
CA ARG A 197 24.71 -7.58 7.23
C ARG A 197 24.02 -8.17 8.46
N GLU A 198 24.36 -7.69 9.66
CA GLU A 198 23.76 -8.12 10.94
C GLU A 198 22.28 -7.76 11.01
N LYS A 199 21.93 -6.50 10.64
CA LYS A 199 20.55 -6.03 10.61
C LYS A 199 19.73 -6.77 9.54
N ALA A 200 20.31 -7.01 8.37
CA ALA A 200 19.67 -7.78 7.31
C ALA A 200 19.36 -9.23 7.78
N LYS A 201 20.32 -9.86 8.46
CA LYS A 201 20.12 -11.19 9.05
C LYS A 201 19.02 -11.20 10.10
N GLN A 202 18.99 -10.22 11.01
CA GLN A 202 17.95 -10.08 12.02
C GLN A 202 16.56 -9.87 11.40
N LEU A 203 16.44 -9.05 10.34
CA LEU A 203 15.18 -8.90 9.59
C LEU A 203 14.71 -10.20 8.96
N SER A 204 15.65 -10.98 8.40
CA SER A 204 15.35 -12.30 7.85
C SER A 204 14.85 -13.27 8.91
N GLU A 205 15.44 -13.27 10.10
CA GLU A 205 15.04 -14.13 11.21
C GLU A 205 13.65 -13.79 11.74
N LEU A 206 13.27 -12.51 11.76
CA LEU A 206 11.94 -12.05 12.17
C LEU A 206 10.84 -12.46 11.16
N GLY A 207 11.10 -12.35 9.86
CA GLY A 207 10.27 -12.90 8.79
C GLY A 207 8.94 -12.20 8.51
N ASN A 208 8.57 -11.19 9.30
CA ASN A 208 7.32 -10.41 9.15
C ASN A 208 7.56 -8.97 8.69
N ALA A 209 8.71 -8.70 8.07
CA ALA A 209 9.07 -7.39 7.57
C ALA A 209 9.54 -7.42 6.11
N MET A 210 9.19 -6.36 5.38
CA MET A 210 9.71 -6.01 4.06
C MET A 210 10.47 -4.69 4.17
N VAL A 211 11.63 -4.59 3.55
CA VAL A 211 12.39 -3.34 3.50
C VAL A 211 12.15 -2.65 2.17
N VAL A 212 11.76 -1.38 2.20
CA VAL A 212 11.59 -0.53 1.02
C VAL A 212 12.68 0.53 1.01
N ILE A 213 13.64 0.36 0.10
CA ILE A 213 14.78 1.28 -0.03
C ILE A 213 14.38 2.46 -0.92
N SER A 214 14.63 3.66 -0.42
CA SER A 214 14.38 4.88 -1.17
C SER A 214 15.54 5.19 -2.12
N ILE A 215 15.26 5.30 -3.42
CA ILE A 215 16.23 5.52 -4.50
C ILE A 215 15.57 6.34 -5.63
N GLU A 216 16.24 7.37 -6.12
CA GLU A 216 15.68 8.34 -7.09
C GLU A 216 16.19 8.18 -8.53
N GLY A 217 16.82 7.08 -8.84
CA GLY A 217 17.47 6.79 -10.11
C GLY A 217 18.83 6.17 -9.89
N TYR A 218 19.77 6.40 -10.81
CA TYR A 218 21.16 5.96 -10.66
C TYR A 218 21.94 6.86 -9.68
N GLU A 219 23.27 6.78 -9.70
CA GLU A 219 24.13 7.49 -8.76
C GLU A 219 23.93 9.01 -8.83
N GLU A 220 23.80 9.56 -10.02
CA GLU A 220 23.65 11.00 -10.22
C GLU A 220 22.35 11.53 -9.59
N GLU A 221 21.20 10.95 -9.92
CA GLU A 221 19.90 11.39 -9.42
C GLU A 221 19.78 11.15 -7.91
N THR A 222 20.23 9.97 -7.46
CA THR A 222 20.14 9.59 -6.05
C THR A 222 21.05 10.44 -5.18
N ASP A 223 22.32 10.65 -5.58
CA ASP A 223 23.26 11.45 -4.79
C ASP A 223 22.90 12.94 -4.83
N ARG A 224 22.35 13.45 -5.94
CA ARG A 224 21.83 14.83 -6.06
C ARG A 224 20.70 15.08 -5.07
N TRP A 225 19.81 14.11 -4.86
CA TRP A 225 18.65 14.22 -3.98
C TRP A 225 18.98 13.94 -2.51
N ARG A 226 19.76 12.88 -2.24
CA ARG A 226 19.98 12.34 -0.89
C ARG A 226 21.32 12.71 -0.27
N GLY A 227 22.28 13.13 -1.09
CA GLY A 227 23.63 13.49 -0.67
C GLY A 227 24.68 12.55 -1.25
N LYS A 228 25.87 13.09 -1.48
CA LYS A 228 27.00 12.39 -2.11
C LYS A 228 27.38 11.10 -1.40
N GLY A 229 27.50 10.00 -2.16
CA GLY A 229 27.90 8.67 -1.69
C GLY A 229 26.75 7.86 -1.04
N VAL A 230 25.53 8.39 -1.04
CA VAL A 230 24.34 7.64 -0.55
C VAL A 230 24.01 6.48 -1.49
N TYR A 231 24.09 6.69 -2.81
CA TYR A 231 23.85 5.61 -3.77
C TYR A 231 24.73 4.38 -3.52
N ARG A 232 26.02 4.56 -3.28
CA ARG A 232 26.93 3.45 -2.96
C ARG A 232 26.51 2.68 -1.72
N LYS A 233 26.07 3.38 -0.67
CA LYS A 233 25.56 2.74 0.57
C LYS A 233 24.28 1.96 0.30
N ILE A 234 23.40 2.48 -0.57
CA ILE A 234 22.18 1.80 -1.01
C ILE A 234 22.53 0.51 -1.77
N MET A 235 23.53 0.55 -2.66
CA MET A 235 23.95 -0.64 -3.38
C MET A 235 24.47 -1.74 -2.44
N ASN A 236 25.23 -1.38 -1.41
CA ASN A 236 25.67 -2.33 -0.37
C ASN A 236 24.47 -2.89 0.41
N ALA A 237 23.50 -2.04 0.75
CA ALA A 237 22.29 -2.48 1.45
C ALA A 237 21.49 -3.50 0.63
N PHE A 238 21.38 -3.32 -0.69
CA PHE A 238 20.77 -4.33 -1.58
C PHE A 238 21.49 -5.66 -1.50
N ASP A 239 22.82 -5.65 -1.52
CA ASP A 239 23.62 -6.88 -1.49
C ASP A 239 23.47 -7.60 -0.15
N ASP A 240 23.51 -6.88 0.99
CA ASP A 240 23.32 -7.44 2.34
C ASP A 240 21.89 -8.01 2.53
N LEU A 241 20.86 -7.29 2.12
CA LEU A 241 19.46 -7.75 2.22
C LEU A 241 19.19 -8.96 1.30
N ARG A 242 19.77 -8.96 0.09
CA ARG A 242 19.63 -10.06 -0.85
C ARG A 242 20.32 -11.33 -0.32
N GLU A 243 21.53 -11.23 0.23
CA GLU A 243 22.22 -12.35 0.86
C GLU A 243 21.42 -12.93 2.03
N ALA A 244 20.81 -12.07 2.84
CA ALA A 244 19.95 -12.46 3.95
C ALA A 244 18.55 -12.95 3.52
N ARG A 245 18.19 -12.84 2.22
CA ARG A 245 16.88 -13.20 1.68
C ARG A 245 15.71 -12.44 2.31
N VAL A 246 15.90 -11.17 2.62
CA VAL A 246 14.83 -10.24 3.05
C VAL A 246 14.05 -9.78 1.82
N LEU A 247 12.74 -9.66 1.91
CA LEU A 247 11.94 -9.04 0.84
C LEU A 247 12.31 -7.57 0.68
N ILE A 248 12.69 -7.20 -0.55
CA ILE A 248 13.14 -5.86 -0.88
C ILE A 248 12.13 -5.20 -1.84
N GLY A 249 11.68 -4.01 -1.48
CA GLY A 249 11.05 -3.07 -2.38
C GLY A 249 11.92 -1.84 -2.57
N THR A 250 11.52 -1.01 -3.53
CA THR A 250 12.11 0.30 -3.75
C THR A 250 11.02 1.37 -3.80
N SER A 251 11.38 2.59 -3.43
CA SER A 251 10.50 3.75 -3.59
C SER A 251 11.27 4.90 -4.21
N ALA A 252 10.65 5.63 -5.13
CA ALA A 252 11.20 6.82 -5.73
C ALA A 252 10.32 8.03 -5.45
N THR A 253 10.93 9.14 -4.99
CA THR A 253 10.30 10.45 -5.04
C THR A 253 10.45 10.98 -6.47
N VAL A 254 9.34 10.99 -7.20
CA VAL A 254 9.31 11.35 -8.62
C VAL A 254 9.20 12.86 -8.77
N THR A 255 10.15 13.43 -9.43
CA THR A 255 10.27 14.85 -9.75
C THR A 255 10.34 15.07 -11.26
N LYS A 256 10.24 16.33 -11.69
CA LYS A 256 10.51 16.72 -13.07
C LYS A 256 11.90 16.32 -13.54
N GLU A 257 12.88 16.22 -12.61
CA GLU A 257 14.28 15.97 -12.93
C GLU A 257 14.63 14.48 -13.14
N ASN A 258 13.87 13.55 -12.50
CA ASN A 258 14.21 12.12 -12.50
C ASN A 258 13.15 11.19 -13.10
N VAL A 259 11.98 11.69 -13.46
CA VAL A 259 10.86 10.85 -13.93
C VAL A 259 11.25 9.98 -15.14
N GLU A 260 12.01 10.53 -16.10
CA GLU A 260 12.45 9.79 -17.29
C GLU A 260 13.37 8.61 -16.94
N VAL A 261 14.18 8.76 -15.88
CA VAL A 261 15.08 7.69 -15.40
C VAL A 261 14.29 6.63 -14.63
N VAL A 262 13.52 7.05 -13.60
CA VAL A 262 12.84 6.08 -12.71
C VAL A 262 11.67 5.37 -13.39
N ALA A 263 11.12 5.94 -14.45
CA ALA A 263 10.08 5.35 -15.28
C ALA A 263 10.64 4.61 -16.51
N SER A 264 11.95 4.47 -16.64
CA SER A 264 12.54 3.73 -17.76
C SER A 264 12.55 2.22 -17.53
N GLU A 265 12.48 1.45 -18.61
CA GLU A 265 12.57 -0.01 -18.55
C GLU A 265 13.93 -0.48 -18.06
N GLU A 266 14.98 0.22 -18.44
CA GLU A 266 16.37 -0.06 -18.04
C GLU A 266 16.56 0.05 -16.53
N PHE A 267 15.98 1.08 -15.91
CA PHE A 267 16.05 1.25 -14.45
C PHE A 267 15.24 0.18 -13.72
N VAL A 268 14.04 -0.16 -14.20
CA VAL A 268 13.22 -1.23 -13.63
C VAL A 268 13.92 -2.57 -13.75
N ASP A 269 14.53 -2.89 -14.88
CA ASP A 269 15.30 -4.12 -15.08
C ASP A 269 16.56 -4.16 -14.20
N PHE A 270 17.18 -3.02 -13.99
CA PHE A 270 18.29 -2.90 -13.05
C PHE A 270 17.82 -3.20 -11.61
N MET A 271 16.68 -2.66 -11.16
CA MET A 271 16.10 -2.97 -9.84
C MET A 271 15.72 -4.46 -9.72
N LEU A 272 15.16 -5.05 -10.76
CA LEU A 272 14.90 -6.50 -10.81
C LEU A 272 16.18 -7.33 -10.61
N LYS A 273 17.28 -6.96 -11.27
CA LYS A 273 18.60 -7.59 -11.11
C LYS A 273 19.16 -7.42 -9.68
N LYS A 274 18.84 -6.30 -9.01
CA LYS A 274 19.18 -6.06 -7.60
C LYS A 274 18.34 -6.88 -6.63
N GLY A 275 17.32 -7.61 -7.11
CA GLY A 275 16.52 -8.52 -6.30
C GLY A 275 15.25 -7.90 -5.72
N THR A 276 14.78 -6.78 -6.28
CA THR A 276 13.57 -6.11 -5.78
C THR A 276 12.29 -6.83 -6.22
N PHE A 277 11.27 -6.80 -5.37
CA PHE A 277 9.95 -7.40 -5.59
C PHE A 277 8.84 -6.37 -5.75
N ALA A 278 9.10 -5.11 -5.38
CA ALA A 278 8.15 -4.01 -5.50
C ALA A 278 8.86 -2.71 -5.85
N GLN A 279 8.19 -1.89 -6.67
CA GLN A 279 8.60 -0.51 -6.98
C GLN A 279 7.42 0.41 -6.71
N MET A 280 7.65 1.47 -5.92
CA MET A 280 6.64 2.42 -5.51
C MET A 280 7.03 3.82 -5.96
N TYR A 281 6.10 4.53 -6.61
CA TYR A 281 6.29 5.87 -7.11
C TYR A 281 5.48 6.87 -6.29
N PHE A 282 6.17 7.88 -5.75
CA PHE A 282 5.57 8.97 -5.01
C PHE A 282 5.88 10.28 -5.72
N LEU A 283 4.87 10.98 -6.19
CA LEU A 283 5.09 12.31 -6.75
C LEU A 283 5.61 13.24 -5.66
N TYR A 284 6.60 14.06 -6.03
CA TYR A 284 7.05 15.12 -5.14
C TYR A 284 5.92 16.14 -4.91
N ILE A 285 5.63 16.43 -3.64
CA ILE A 285 4.68 17.45 -3.22
C ILE A 285 5.40 18.47 -2.32
N PRO A 286 5.32 19.75 -2.62
CA PRO A 286 5.98 20.83 -1.89
C PRO A 286 5.23 21.18 -0.59
N VAL A 287 5.21 20.32 0.43
CA VAL A 287 4.36 20.41 1.63
C VAL A 287 5.03 21.03 2.86
N ASN A 288 6.26 21.51 2.73
CA ASN A 288 6.96 22.21 3.81
C ASN A 288 7.20 23.68 3.43
N GLY A 289 7.59 24.51 4.39
CA GLY A 289 7.85 25.94 4.17
C GLY A 289 8.97 26.26 3.14
N GLN A 290 9.71 25.24 2.67
CA GLN A 290 10.71 25.34 1.58
C GLN A 290 10.17 24.81 0.24
N ALA A 291 8.88 24.86 0.03
CA ALA A 291 8.19 24.35 -1.14
C ALA A 291 8.77 24.88 -2.46
N ASP A 292 9.28 23.97 -3.31
CA ASP A 292 9.77 24.26 -4.66
C ASP A 292 8.83 23.62 -5.71
N PHE A 293 7.90 24.41 -6.23
CA PHE A 293 6.96 23.96 -7.26
C PHE A 293 7.62 23.60 -8.60
N SER A 294 8.85 24.08 -8.84
CA SER A 294 9.57 23.77 -10.09
C SER A 294 10.00 22.30 -10.20
N LEU A 295 10.03 21.57 -9.07
CA LEU A 295 10.35 20.15 -9.01
C LEU A 295 9.15 19.24 -9.29
N MET A 296 7.94 19.76 -9.27
CA MET A 296 6.74 18.96 -9.57
C MET A 296 6.73 18.52 -11.03
N VAL A 297 6.32 17.28 -11.27
CA VAL A 297 6.18 16.74 -12.63
C VAL A 297 5.17 17.53 -13.46
N THR A 298 5.42 17.64 -14.78
CA THR A 298 4.42 18.20 -15.70
C THR A 298 3.26 17.22 -15.92
N PRO A 299 2.10 17.67 -16.43
CA PRO A 299 0.99 16.77 -16.79
C PRO A 299 1.42 15.63 -17.73
N GLU A 300 2.26 15.93 -18.72
CA GLU A 300 2.79 14.95 -19.68
C GLU A 300 3.68 13.93 -19.01
N GLN A 301 4.59 14.39 -18.13
CA GLN A 301 5.49 13.52 -17.37
C GLN A 301 4.71 12.61 -16.40
N ARG A 302 3.68 13.15 -15.72
CA ARG A 302 2.83 12.35 -14.85
C ARG A 302 2.08 11.26 -15.62
N ASN A 303 1.57 11.59 -16.81
CA ASN A 303 0.92 10.61 -17.68
C ASN A 303 1.92 9.62 -18.31
N HIS A 304 3.14 10.05 -18.61
CA HIS A 304 4.23 9.15 -19.03
C HIS A 304 4.49 8.09 -17.95
N LEU A 305 4.70 8.51 -16.69
CA LEU A 305 4.85 7.59 -15.55
C LEU A 305 3.69 6.61 -15.47
N ARG A 306 2.43 7.09 -15.53
CA ARG A 306 1.23 6.25 -15.51
C ARG A 306 1.28 5.16 -16.59
N LYS A 307 1.58 5.52 -17.83
CA LYS A 307 1.64 4.58 -18.95
C LYS A 307 2.77 3.56 -18.78
N GLN A 308 3.93 3.99 -18.31
CA GLN A 308 5.05 3.11 -18.04
C GLN A 308 4.72 2.11 -16.94
N VAL A 309 4.09 2.56 -15.84
CA VAL A 309 3.68 1.66 -14.75
C VAL A 309 2.64 0.64 -15.22
N MET A 310 1.68 1.04 -16.06
CA MET A 310 0.73 0.10 -16.66
C MET A 310 1.46 -0.95 -17.52
N TYR A 311 2.39 -0.53 -18.37
CA TYR A 311 3.22 -1.42 -19.17
C TYR A 311 4.04 -2.39 -18.31
N PHE A 312 4.68 -1.89 -17.24
CA PHE A 312 5.48 -2.73 -16.34
C PHE A 312 4.63 -3.77 -15.60
N ARG A 313 3.42 -3.45 -15.22
CA ARG A 313 2.49 -4.41 -14.62
C ARG A 313 2.14 -5.57 -15.54
N GLU A 314 2.16 -5.34 -16.84
CA GLU A 314 1.87 -6.35 -17.86
C GLU A 314 3.11 -7.15 -18.28
N THR A 315 4.33 -6.65 -18.01
CA THR A 315 5.56 -7.21 -18.59
C THR A 315 6.61 -7.62 -17.56
N LYS A 316 6.61 -7.04 -16.36
CA LYS A 316 7.68 -7.25 -15.37
C LYS A 316 7.19 -8.04 -14.15
N PRO A 317 7.94 -9.06 -13.68
CA PRO A 317 7.60 -9.84 -12.51
C PRO A 317 7.91 -9.10 -11.20
N MET A 318 7.29 -7.94 -11.02
CA MET A 318 7.43 -7.03 -9.88
C MET A 318 6.09 -6.38 -9.57
N PHE A 319 5.82 -6.08 -8.30
CA PHE A 319 4.66 -5.29 -7.90
C PHE A 319 4.95 -3.80 -8.09
N PHE A 320 4.03 -3.09 -8.76
CA PHE A 320 4.14 -1.66 -8.99
C PHE A 320 2.99 -0.91 -8.33
N LEU A 321 3.32 0.20 -7.65
CA LEU A 321 2.36 1.10 -7.04
C LEU A 321 2.69 2.54 -7.43
N ASP A 322 1.70 3.21 -8.03
CA ASP A 322 1.76 4.63 -8.43
C ASP A 322 0.63 5.38 -7.72
N PHE A 323 0.91 5.87 -6.51
CA PHE A 323 -0.09 6.37 -5.58
C PHE A 323 -1.07 7.40 -6.16
N TRP A 324 -0.63 8.24 -7.10
CA TRP A 324 -1.47 9.28 -7.67
C TRP A 324 -2.18 8.86 -8.96
N ASN A 325 -1.57 7.99 -9.73
CA ASN A 325 -2.13 7.56 -11.00
C ASN A 325 -2.95 6.27 -10.90
N ASP A 326 -2.92 5.60 -9.74
CA ASP A 326 -3.73 4.41 -9.43
C ASP A 326 -5.18 4.75 -9.03
N GLY A 327 -5.55 6.02 -8.97
CA GLY A 327 -6.91 6.44 -8.62
C GLY A 327 -8.03 5.72 -9.38
N PRO A 328 -7.92 5.48 -10.71
CA PRO A 328 -8.92 4.69 -11.46
C PRO A 328 -9.07 3.23 -10.97
N HIS A 329 -8.01 2.64 -10.44
CA HIS A 329 -8.01 1.25 -9.97
C HIS A 329 -8.49 1.09 -8.52
N VAL A 330 -8.50 2.18 -7.75
CA VAL A 330 -8.84 2.17 -6.31
C VAL A 330 -9.96 3.15 -5.96
N ASN A 331 -10.69 3.61 -6.96
CA ASN A 331 -11.82 4.55 -6.82
C ASN A 331 -11.42 5.86 -6.11
N GLY A 332 -10.37 6.52 -6.58
CA GLY A 332 -9.91 7.82 -6.08
C GLY A 332 -8.86 7.73 -4.96
N CYS A 333 -8.80 8.75 -4.10
CA CYS A 333 -7.82 8.85 -3.02
C CYS A 333 -8.04 7.77 -1.94
N ILE A 334 -6.96 7.11 -1.51
CA ILE A 334 -6.99 6.06 -0.48
C ILE A 334 -6.67 6.57 0.93
N ALA A 335 -6.28 7.84 1.09
CA ALA A 335 -5.97 8.49 2.36
C ALA A 335 -7.24 8.86 3.16
N GLY A 336 -7.07 9.60 4.24
CA GLY A 336 -8.18 10.13 5.04
C GLY A 336 -8.96 9.07 5.81
N GLY A 337 -8.31 7.98 6.21
CA GLY A 337 -8.93 6.89 6.94
C GLY A 337 -9.73 5.91 6.07
N ARG A 338 -9.75 6.06 4.73
CA ARG A 338 -10.43 5.13 3.85
C ARG A 338 -9.67 3.81 3.71
N ARG A 339 -8.38 3.88 3.34
CA ARG A 339 -7.50 2.70 3.28
C ARG A 339 -6.29 2.87 4.18
N TYR A 340 -5.86 4.10 4.43
CA TYR A 340 -4.79 4.40 5.38
C TYR A 340 -4.98 5.75 6.09
N PHE A 341 -4.24 5.90 7.18
CA PHE A 341 -4.01 7.13 7.90
C PHE A 341 -2.55 7.17 8.37
N HIS A 342 -2.09 8.32 8.86
CA HIS A 342 -0.74 8.52 9.35
C HIS A 342 -0.74 8.88 10.84
N LEU A 343 0.15 8.23 11.60
CA LEU A 343 0.50 8.61 12.96
C LEU A 343 1.91 9.15 12.96
N ASN A 344 2.08 10.45 13.24
CA ASN A 344 3.38 11.08 13.25
C ASN A 344 4.12 10.93 14.59
N ALA A 345 5.39 11.32 14.63
CA ALA A 345 6.24 11.15 15.82
C ALA A 345 5.88 12.06 17.01
N LYS A 346 4.99 13.03 16.82
CA LYS A 346 4.41 13.83 17.92
C LYS A 346 3.19 13.13 18.54
N GLY A 347 2.65 12.12 17.85
CA GLY A 347 1.42 11.43 18.21
C GLY A 347 0.17 11.99 17.55
N ASP A 348 0.30 12.89 16.57
CA ASP A 348 -0.84 13.44 15.84
C ASP A 348 -1.37 12.42 14.82
N VAL A 349 -2.69 12.29 14.76
CA VAL A 349 -3.38 11.40 13.81
C VAL A 349 -3.76 12.21 12.58
N GLU A 350 -3.03 11.99 11.49
CA GLU A 350 -3.11 12.76 10.26
C GLU A 350 -3.81 11.97 9.15
N PRO A 351 -4.61 12.63 8.29
CA PRO A 351 -5.25 11.96 7.15
C PRO A 351 -4.27 11.34 6.14
N CYS A 352 -3.12 11.99 5.95
CA CYS A 352 -2.08 11.60 4.99
C CYS A 352 -0.73 12.15 5.46
N VAL A 353 0.37 11.50 5.09
CA VAL A 353 1.74 11.97 5.41
C VAL A 353 2.07 13.36 4.85
N TYR A 354 1.33 13.80 3.83
CA TYR A 354 1.55 15.08 3.15
C TYR A 354 0.58 16.19 3.57
N THR A 355 -0.48 15.90 4.33
CA THR A 355 -1.47 16.92 4.72
C THR A 355 -0.98 17.82 5.85
N HIS A 356 -0.19 17.26 6.75
CA HIS A 356 0.33 17.93 7.94
C HIS A 356 -0.73 18.68 8.76
N ILE A 357 -1.91 18.09 8.87
CA ILE A 357 -3.02 18.59 9.70
C ILE A 357 -3.55 17.50 10.62
N ALA A 358 -3.99 17.88 11.80
CA ALA A 358 -4.67 17.00 12.75
C ALA A 358 -5.67 17.75 13.62
N VAL A 359 -6.61 17.02 14.19
CA VAL A 359 -7.51 17.51 15.26
C VAL A 359 -7.34 16.71 16.54
N ASP A 360 -6.71 15.53 16.45
CA ASP A 360 -6.52 14.60 17.55
C ASP A 360 -5.06 14.16 17.67
N ASN A 361 -4.64 13.94 18.94
CA ASN A 361 -3.34 13.37 19.27
C ASN A 361 -3.52 12.10 20.09
N ILE A 362 -2.85 11.03 19.69
CA ILE A 362 -2.99 9.70 20.30
C ILE A 362 -2.59 9.65 21.78
N ARG A 363 -1.87 10.65 22.30
CA ARG A 363 -1.54 10.76 23.74
C ARG A 363 -2.77 11.02 24.60
N SER A 364 -3.81 11.65 24.03
CA SER A 364 -5.04 12.05 24.73
C SER A 364 -6.29 11.32 24.29
N THR A 365 -6.22 10.50 23.22
CA THR A 365 -7.37 9.78 22.69
C THR A 365 -7.02 8.38 22.20
N THR A 366 -8.00 7.63 21.70
CA THR A 366 -7.82 6.33 21.04
C THR A 366 -7.86 6.48 19.54
N LEU A 367 -7.31 5.51 18.79
CA LEU A 367 -7.38 5.50 17.33
C LEU A 367 -8.82 5.51 16.82
N ALA A 368 -9.71 4.73 17.44
CA ALA A 368 -11.12 4.66 17.06
C ALA A 368 -11.79 6.05 17.13
N LYS A 369 -11.54 6.82 18.21
CA LYS A 369 -12.08 8.18 18.35
C LYS A 369 -11.45 9.15 17.35
N ALA A 370 -10.12 9.11 17.19
CA ALA A 370 -9.43 9.98 16.25
C ALA A 370 -9.89 9.76 14.80
N LEU A 371 -10.07 8.49 14.38
CA LEU A 371 -10.57 8.14 13.06
C LEU A 371 -12.07 8.44 12.86
N ASP A 372 -12.82 8.66 13.94
CA ASP A 372 -14.20 9.13 13.91
C ASP A 372 -14.35 10.64 14.16
N SER A 373 -13.26 11.39 14.18
CA SER A 373 -13.29 12.85 14.32
C SER A 373 -14.01 13.52 13.15
N LEU A 374 -14.41 14.79 13.35
CA LEU A 374 -15.03 15.58 12.29
C LEU A 374 -14.14 15.63 11.05
N LEU A 375 -12.82 15.80 11.20
CA LEU A 375 -11.87 15.84 10.10
C LEU A 375 -11.94 14.57 9.24
N PHE A 376 -11.84 13.40 9.85
CA PHE A 376 -11.87 12.13 9.10
C PHE A 376 -13.25 11.83 8.51
N ARG A 377 -14.34 12.16 9.21
CA ARG A 377 -15.71 12.04 8.67
C ARG A 377 -15.92 12.94 7.46
N SER A 378 -15.51 14.20 7.54
CA SER A 378 -15.64 15.17 6.44
C SER A 378 -14.82 14.77 5.21
N ILE A 379 -13.62 14.18 5.40
CA ILE A 379 -12.82 13.64 4.29
C ILE A 379 -13.53 12.46 3.64
N ARG A 380 -13.97 11.47 4.43
CA ARG A 380 -14.67 10.29 3.88
C ARG A 380 -15.95 10.65 3.13
N ALA A 381 -16.71 11.63 3.62
CA ALA A 381 -17.93 12.11 2.97
C ALA A 381 -17.68 12.78 1.61
N ARG A 382 -16.45 13.27 1.36
CA ARG A 382 -16.04 13.92 0.10
C ARG A 382 -15.28 12.99 -0.85
N GLN A 383 -15.08 11.73 -0.49
CA GLN A 383 -14.42 10.75 -1.36
C GLN A 383 -15.43 10.05 -2.28
N PRO A 384 -15.10 9.88 -3.56
CA PRO A 384 -13.90 10.38 -4.24
C PRO A 384 -13.95 11.90 -4.40
N HIS A 385 -12.81 12.57 -4.25
CA HIS A 385 -12.72 14.05 -4.33
C HIS A 385 -13.00 14.61 -5.73
N ASN A 386 -13.00 13.75 -6.73
CA ASN A 386 -13.24 14.11 -8.12
C ASN A 386 -13.83 12.90 -8.87
N SER A 387 -14.78 13.14 -9.80
CA SER A 387 -15.33 12.11 -10.67
C SER A 387 -14.31 11.59 -11.70
N ASN A 388 -13.31 12.40 -12.04
CA ASN A 388 -12.14 11.95 -12.78
C ASN A 388 -11.09 11.39 -11.80
N HIS A 389 -11.03 10.07 -11.69
CA HIS A 389 -10.13 9.40 -10.75
C HIS A 389 -8.63 9.51 -11.09
N LEU A 390 -8.26 10.05 -12.25
CA LEU A 390 -6.88 10.48 -12.51
C LEU A 390 -6.48 11.70 -11.67
N ARG A 391 -7.46 12.36 -11.02
CA ARG A 391 -7.30 13.52 -10.15
C ARG A 391 -7.70 13.18 -8.71
N PRO A 392 -7.07 12.16 -8.07
CA PRO A 392 -7.56 11.66 -6.78
C PRO A 392 -7.16 12.53 -5.59
N CYS A 393 -6.05 13.26 -5.66
CA CYS A 393 -5.41 13.88 -4.51
C CYS A 393 -6.11 15.19 -4.08
N MET A 394 -6.43 15.28 -2.79
CA MET A 394 -7.01 16.51 -2.22
C MET A 394 -6.00 17.64 -2.07
N ILE A 395 -4.68 17.39 -2.22
CA ILE A 395 -3.65 18.44 -2.11
C ILE A 395 -3.32 19.01 -3.48
N ILE A 396 -2.87 18.17 -4.43
CA ILE A 396 -2.32 18.65 -5.71
C ILE A 396 -3.31 18.59 -6.88
N ASP A 397 -4.42 17.86 -6.74
CA ASP A 397 -5.42 17.72 -7.80
C ASP A 397 -6.71 18.49 -7.50
N ASN A 398 -7.06 18.62 -6.21
CA ASN A 398 -8.28 19.27 -5.73
C ASN A 398 -7.99 20.15 -4.50
N PRO A 399 -7.10 21.16 -4.60
CA PRO A 399 -6.65 21.95 -3.44
C PRO A 399 -7.77 22.74 -2.76
N HIS A 400 -8.87 23.05 -3.46
CA HIS A 400 -10.07 23.64 -2.89
C HIS A 400 -10.71 22.74 -1.82
N VAL A 401 -10.71 21.42 -2.03
CA VAL A 401 -11.23 20.44 -1.04
C VAL A 401 -10.46 20.55 0.27
N MET A 402 -9.13 20.67 0.22
CA MET A 402 -8.33 20.86 1.43
C MET A 402 -8.65 22.17 2.15
N ARG A 403 -8.84 23.28 1.43
CA ARG A 403 -9.20 24.55 2.05
C ARG A 403 -10.58 24.50 2.71
N GLU A 404 -11.57 23.88 2.06
CA GLU A 404 -12.89 23.65 2.65
C GLU A 404 -12.82 22.80 3.93
N LEU A 405 -12.02 21.71 3.90
CA LEU A 405 -11.80 20.86 5.07
C LEU A 405 -11.13 21.62 6.22
N ILE A 406 -10.12 22.45 5.93
CA ILE A 406 -9.45 23.29 6.93
C ILE A 406 -10.46 24.29 7.54
N ASP A 407 -11.29 24.92 6.71
CA ASP A 407 -12.28 25.87 7.17
C ASP A 407 -13.41 25.23 7.99
N GLU A 408 -13.86 24.05 7.61
CA GLU A 408 -14.91 23.30 8.32
C GLU A 408 -14.43 22.74 9.65
N THR A 409 -13.25 22.07 9.64
CA THR A 409 -12.81 21.25 10.77
C THR A 409 -11.81 21.94 11.70
N LYS A 410 -11.29 23.12 11.30
CA LYS A 410 -10.32 23.94 12.05
C LYS A 410 -9.17 23.11 12.65
N PRO A 411 -8.47 22.28 11.85
CA PRO A 411 -7.36 21.48 12.34
C PRO A 411 -6.16 22.36 12.69
N TYR A 412 -5.27 21.87 13.54
CA TYR A 412 -3.96 22.49 13.70
C TYR A 412 -2.95 21.91 12.71
N PHE A 413 -1.97 22.73 12.32
CA PHE A 413 -0.87 22.28 11.47
C PHE A 413 0.20 21.58 12.30
N THR A 414 0.57 20.37 11.88
CA THR A 414 1.53 19.52 12.60
C THR A 414 2.97 19.80 12.22
N HIS A 415 3.19 20.45 11.06
CA HIS A 415 4.50 20.82 10.54
C HIS A 415 4.59 22.35 10.33
N PRO A 416 5.70 23.02 10.77
CA PRO A 416 5.91 24.44 10.53
C PRO A 416 5.93 24.76 9.03
N GLY A 417 5.15 25.76 8.61
CA GLY A 417 5.07 26.19 7.22
C GLY A 417 4.18 25.32 6.33
N ALA A 418 3.53 24.28 6.86
CA ALA A 418 2.61 23.46 6.07
C ALA A 418 1.36 24.23 5.62
N GLU A 419 0.97 25.27 6.33
CA GLU A 419 -0.14 26.15 5.98
C GLU A 419 0.11 26.96 4.71
N GLU A 420 1.37 27.16 4.32
CA GLU A 420 1.71 28.07 3.22
C GLU A 420 1.14 27.62 1.87
N ILE A 421 1.09 26.30 1.61
CA ILE A 421 0.52 25.78 0.36
C ILE A 421 -1.01 25.98 0.26
N TYR A 422 -1.68 26.21 1.38
CA TYR A 422 -3.12 26.46 1.43
C TYR A 422 -3.46 27.97 1.55
N THR A 423 -2.44 28.80 1.81
CA THR A 423 -2.58 30.26 2.02
C THR A 423 -1.71 31.04 1.05
N LYS A 424 -0.47 31.39 1.42
CA LYS A 424 0.43 32.26 0.66
C LYS A 424 0.76 31.73 -0.75
N LYS A 425 0.88 30.40 -0.90
CA LYS A 425 1.24 29.71 -2.15
C LYS A 425 0.05 28.96 -2.76
N SER A 426 -1.18 29.29 -2.34
CA SER A 426 -2.38 28.59 -2.83
C SER A 426 -2.58 28.76 -4.34
N HIS A 427 -2.22 29.92 -4.89
CA HIS A 427 -2.37 30.16 -6.32
C HIS A 427 -1.40 29.37 -7.20
N GLU A 428 -0.18 29.06 -6.72
CA GLU A 428 0.74 28.15 -7.44
C GLU A 428 0.19 26.72 -7.43
N MET A 429 -0.40 26.28 -6.31
CA MET A 429 -1.02 24.96 -6.20
C MET A 429 -2.25 24.86 -7.09
N ASP A 430 -3.12 25.88 -7.10
CA ASP A 430 -4.29 25.94 -7.99
C ASP A 430 -3.87 25.93 -9.46
N ALA A 431 -2.87 26.73 -9.82
CA ALA A 431 -2.34 26.72 -11.19
C ALA A 431 -1.75 25.38 -11.63
N TYR A 432 -1.13 24.62 -10.71
CA TYR A 432 -0.68 23.25 -10.99
C TYR A 432 -1.88 22.32 -11.20
N ALA A 433 -2.86 22.36 -10.29
CA ALA A 433 -4.07 21.54 -10.37
C ALA A 433 -4.86 21.79 -11.65
N ASP A 434 -5.02 23.05 -12.06
CA ASP A 434 -5.74 23.44 -13.27
C ASP A 434 -5.03 22.96 -14.55
N ARG A 435 -3.70 23.10 -14.62
CA ARG A 435 -2.94 22.56 -15.76
C ARG A 435 -3.09 21.04 -15.87
N PHE A 436 -3.01 20.34 -14.73
CA PHE A 436 -3.20 18.90 -14.73
C PHE A 436 -4.65 18.51 -15.05
N ALA A 437 -5.65 19.26 -14.56
CA ALA A 437 -7.05 19.03 -14.85
C ALA A 437 -7.34 19.05 -16.35
N GLN A 438 -6.89 20.10 -17.05
CA GLN A 438 -7.09 20.23 -18.50
C GLN A 438 -6.51 19.05 -19.29
N PHE A 439 -5.40 18.50 -18.83
CA PHE A 439 -4.77 17.33 -19.42
C PHE A 439 -5.52 16.04 -19.04
N ALA A 440 -5.73 15.82 -17.76
CA ALA A 440 -6.31 14.60 -17.21
C ALA A 440 -7.76 14.37 -17.66
N ASP A 441 -8.56 15.45 -17.81
CA ASP A 441 -9.94 15.33 -18.25
C ASP A 441 -10.03 14.86 -19.71
N ARG A 442 -9.10 15.26 -20.57
CA ARG A 442 -9.02 14.73 -21.95
C ARG A 442 -8.63 13.24 -21.96
N VAL A 443 -7.65 12.85 -21.12
CA VAL A 443 -7.23 11.44 -20.99
C VAL A 443 -8.38 10.60 -20.45
N TRP A 444 -9.07 11.10 -19.42
CA TRP A 444 -10.21 10.42 -18.80
C TRP A 444 -11.33 10.16 -19.80
N GLN A 445 -11.73 11.19 -20.55
CA GLN A 445 -12.77 11.04 -21.58
C GLN A 445 -12.39 10.04 -22.68
N ASN A 446 -11.12 10.03 -23.09
CA ASN A 446 -10.70 9.20 -24.23
C ASN A 446 -10.39 7.75 -23.82
N GLU A 447 -9.76 7.53 -22.65
CA GLU A 447 -9.27 6.21 -22.26
C GLU A 447 -10.24 5.46 -21.31
N TYR A 448 -11.05 6.17 -20.49
CA TYR A 448 -11.90 5.55 -19.48
C TYR A 448 -13.40 5.63 -19.81
N ILE A 449 -13.89 6.78 -20.28
CA ILE A 449 -15.33 6.95 -20.57
C ILE A 449 -15.72 6.35 -21.93
N LYS A 450 -14.89 6.53 -22.97
CA LYS A 450 -15.18 6.00 -24.31
C LYS A 450 -14.83 4.52 -24.48
N GLY A 451 -14.56 3.80 -23.40
CA GLY A 451 -14.33 2.35 -23.42
C GLY A 451 -12.98 1.93 -24.01
N GLN A 452 -12.01 2.84 -24.09
CA GLN A 452 -10.65 2.54 -24.57
C GLN A 452 -9.69 2.11 -23.44
N ALA A 453 -10.16 2.12 -22.17
CA ALA A 453 -9.41 1.63 -21.02
C ALA A 453 -9.88 0.24 -20.60
N LYS A 454 -8.99 -0.55 -20.02
CA LYS A 454 -9.36 -1.78 -19.31
C LYS A 454 -10.32 -1.42 -18.18
N PRO A 455 -11.33 -2.26 -17.84
CA PRO A 455 -12.29 -1.99 -16.78
C PRO A 455 -11.58 -1.74 -15.44
N SER A 456 -12.17 -0.92 -14.60
CA SER A 456 -11.73 -0.74 -13.22
C SER A 456 -11.78 -2.07 -12.46
N ILE A 457 -11.07 -2.17 -11.33
CA ILE A 457 -11.13 -3.37 -10.47
C ILE A 457 -12.59 -3.66 -10.13
N GLN A 458 -13.40 -2.64 -9.87
CA GLN A 458 -14.82 -2.78 -9.53
C GLN A 458 -15.65 -3.31 -10.71
N GLU A 459 -15.46 -2.82 -11.93
CA GLU A 459 -16.14 -3.35 -13.14
C GLU A 459 -15.65 -4.76 -13.50
N ALA A 460 -14.37 -5.05 -13.21
CA ALA A 460 -13.85 -6.41 -13.35
C ALA A 460 -14.42 -7.36 -12.27
N GLU A 461 -14.69 -6.85 -11.07
CA GLU A 461 -15.35 -7.57 -9.98
C GLU A 461 -16.84 -7.81 -10.27
N GLU A 462 -17.56 -6.80 -10.75
CA GLU A 462 -18.97 -6.91 -11.17
C GLU A 462 -19.13 -7.88 -12.36
N GLY A 463 -18.31 -7.76 -13.39
CA GLY A 463 -18.27 -8.70 -14.52
C GLY A 463 -17.87 -10.12 -14.11
N LEU A 464 -17.09 -10.26 -13.04
CA LEU A 464 -16.74 -11.55 -12.45
C LEU A 464 -17.91 -12.15 -11.67
N ALA A 465 -18.62 -11.36 -10.87
CA ALA A 465 -19.80 -11.79 -10.14
C ALA A 465 -20.90 -12.28 -11.10
N GLU A 466 -21.11 -11.57 -12.21
CA GLU A 466 -22.03 -12.01 -13.29
C GLU A 466 -21.58 -13.32 -13.93
N SER A 467 -20.30 -13.49 -14.19
CA SER A 467 -19.73 -14.71 -14.79
C SER A 467 -19.83 -15.92 -13.83
N ILE A 468 -19.64 -15.71 -12.55
CA ILE A 468 -19.80 -16.73 -11.50
C ILE A 468 -21.28 -17.14 -11.39
N ASN A 469 -22.21 -16.17 -11.35
CA ASN A 469 -23.65 -16.45 -11.35
C ASN A 469 -24.10 -17.25 -12.57
N ARG A 470 -23.58 -16.92 -13.74
CA ARG A 470 -23.89 -17.67 -14.98
C ARG A 470 -23.37 -19.12 -14.90
N ALA A 471 -22.13 -19.31 -14.44
CA ALA A 471 -21.53 -20.63 -14.28
C ALA A 471 -22.24 -21.48 -13.19
N GLN A 472 -22.75 -20.84 -12.14
CA GLN A 472 -23.57 -21.52 -11.12
C GLN A 472 -24.95 -21.93 -11.66
N GLN A 473 -25.61 -21.08 -12.46
CA GLN A 473 -26.88 -21.41 -13.10
C GLN A 473 -26.73 -22.56 -14.11
N GLU A 474 -25.65 -22.59 -14.91
CA GLU A 474 -25.35 -23.68 -15.82
C GLU A 474 -25.07 -25.01 -15.07
N ARG A 475 -24.39 -24.95 -13.92
CA ARG A 475 -24.14 -26.14 -13.07
C ARG A 475 -25.42 -26.65 -12.40
N LEU A 476 -26.26 -25.76 -11.89
CA LEU A 476 -27.57 -26.13 -11.32
C LEU A 476 -28.45 -26.77 -12.41
N GLY A 477 -28.45 -26.20 -13.61
CA GLY A 477 -29.14 -26.78 -14.74
C GLY A 477 -28.63 -28.19 -15.11
N ALA A 478 -27.31 -28.40 -15.11
CA ALA A 478 -26.72 -29.71 -15.40
C ALA A 478 -27.00 -30.74 -14.27
N ILE A 479 -27.03 -30.33 -13.01
CA ILE A 479 -27.37 -31.21 -11.87
C ILE A 479 -28.86 -31.58 -11.94
N VAL A 480 -29.74 -30.64 -12.25
CA VAL A 480 -31.19 -30.89 -12.39
C VAL A 480 -31.47 -31.81 -13.56
N MET A 481 -30.79 -31.63 -14.72
CA MET A 481 -30.91 -32.52 -15.84
C MET A 481 -30.33 -33.93 -15.60
N GLY A 482 -29.22 -34.02 -14.83
CA GLY A 482 -28.65 -35.30 -14.42
C GLY A 482 -29.51 -36.08 -13.42
N LEU A 483 -30.29 -35.39 -12.58
CA LEU A 483 -31.24 -35.98 -11.64
C LEU A 483 -32.54 -36.41 -12.31
N SER A 484 -32.94 -35.79 -13.43
CA SER A 484 -34.09 -36.21 -14.25
C SER A 484 -33.80 -37.44 -15.10
N ALA A 485 -32.53 -37.56 -15.59
CA ALA A 485 -32.12 -38.73 -16.38
C ALA A 485 -32.00 -40.04 -15.58
N ASN A 486 -31.84 -39.97 -14.24
CA ASN A 486 -31.80 -41.16 -13.37
C ASN A 486 -33.15 -41.58 -12.80
N ARG A 487 -34.28 -40.98 -13.25
CA ARG A 487 -35.65 -41.36 -12.86
C ARG A 487 -36.42 -42.15 -13.90
N GLU A 488 -35.83 -42.42 -15.09
CA GLU A 488 -36.44 -43.20 -16.12
C GLU A 488 -35.62 -44.45 -16.45
N ASN A 489 -35.42 -45.32 -15.46
CA ASN A 489 -35.21 -46.74 -15.71
C ASN A 489 -35.79 -47.54 -14.53
N PRO A 490 -36.72 -48.47 -14.80
CA PRO A 490 -37.40 -49.31 -13.81
C PRO A 490 -36.50 -50.39 -13.20
#